data_9b9dfb200b64a8ff002c203e75330bcd
#
_entry.id   9b9dfb200b64a8ff002c203e75330bcd
#
_cell.length_a   1.000
_cell.length_b   1.000
_cell.length_c   1.000
_cell.angle_alpha   90.00
_cell.angle_beta   90.00
_cell.angle_gamma   90.00
#
_symmetry.space_group_name_H-M   'P 1'
#
loop_
_entity.id
_entity.type
_entity.pdbx_description
1 polymer ?
#
loop_
_entity_poly.entity_id
_entity_poly.type
_entity_poly.pdbx_seq_one_letter_code
_entity_poly.pdbx_strand_id
1 'polypeptide(L)'
;MTTPPVLPRIGTAQTPGATRVMLLGSGELGKEVTIAFQRLGVEVIAVDRYYGAPAQQVAHRSYTINMANPDELLPLIREERPDYVIPEIEALATDALALIQEEGTSTVIPTPRAVQLTMNREGIRRLPAEELGLPTSPYQFASSREEMKEAIQNVGCLLYTSPSMSSSGHGQTVVRHADDIDAAWDHARDDSRVDQGRVIVEGFVDFDYEITLLTVRGRDPQT
;
A
#
# COMPACT_ATOMS: atom_id res chain seq x y z
N MET A 1 -12.18 28.74 -31.31
CA MET A 1 -10.76 28.31 -31.28
C MET A 1 -10.53 27.71 -29.90
N THR A 2 -10.42 26.40 -29.82
CA THR A 2 -10.07 25.71 -28.57
C THR A 2 -8.58 25.89 -28.32
N THR A 3 -8.22 26.46 -27.20
CA THR A 3 -6.82 26.56 -26.78
C THR A 3 -6.26 25.15 -26.70
N PRO A 4 -5.12 24.84 -27.35
CA PRO A 4 -4.54 23.51 -27.27
C PRO A 4 -4.21 23.18 -25.80
N PRO A 5 -4.35 21.92 -25.38
CA PRO A 5 -4.03 21.54 -24.03
C PRO A 5 -2.56 21.86 -23.72
N VAL A 6 -2.34 22.58 -22.63
CA VAL A 6 -0.98 22.84 -22.15
C VAL A 6 -0.43 21.52 -21.66
N LEU A 7 0.49 20.94 -22.41
CA LEU A 7 1.19 19.71 -22.00
C LEU A 7 1.99 20.00 -20.70
N PRO A 8 1.93 19.10 -19.72
CA PRO A 8 2.75 19.23 -18.52
C PRO A 8 4.23 19.29 -18.91
N ARG A 9 4.95 20.27 -18.41
CA ARG A 9 6.39 20.37 -18.62
C ARG A 9 7.11 19.53 -17.60
N ILE A 10 7.91 18.58 -18.05
CA ILE A 10 8.88 17.88 -17.23
C ILE A 10 10.19 18.67 -17.38
N GLY A 11 10.68 19.24 -16.29
CA GLY A 11 11.95 19.97 -16.29
C GLY A 11 13.15 19.01 -16.31
N THR A 12 14.34 19.57 -16.20
CA THR A 12 15.58 18.78 -16.06
C THR A 12 15.84 18.52 -14.57
N ALA A 13 16.14 17.28 -14.21
CA ALA A 13 16.50 16.91 -12.84
C ALA A 13 17.61 17.81 -12.28
N GLN A 14 17.54 18.10 -10.98
CA GLN A 14 18.46 18.98 -10.25
C GLN A 14 18.46 20.46 -10.71
N THR A 15 17.39 20.90 -11.37
CA THR A 15 17.18 22.31 -11.71
C THR A 15 15.91 22.84 -11.03
N PRO A 16 15.73 24.17 -10.91
CA PRO A 16 14.55 24.75 -10.28
C PRO A 16 13.22 24.39 -10.94
N GLY A 17 13.24 23.98 -12.21
CA GLY A 17 12.05 23.57 -12.97
C GLY A 17 11.84 22.05 -13.02
N ALA A 18 12.62 21.27 -12.26
CA ALA A 18 12.49 19.82 -12.25
C ALA A 18 11.14 19.38 -11.70
N THR A 19 10.52 18.40 -12.36
CA THR A 19 9.46 17.61 -11.74
C THR A 19 10.09 16.65 -10.75
N ARG A 20 9.66 16.69 -9.49
CA ARG A 20 10.24 15.91 -8.39
C ARG A 20 9.27 14.86 -7.89
N VAL A 21 9.77 13.65 -7.74
CA VAL A 21 9.05 12.53 -7.15
C VAL A 21 9.78 12.08 -5.89
N MET A 22 9.06 11.98 -4.78
CA MET A 22 9.55 11.31 -3.57
C MET A 22 8.96 9.91 -3.52
N LEU A 23 9.82 8.90 -3.54
CA LEU A 23 9.46 7.49 -3.45
C LEU A 23 9.63 7.02 -2.00
N LEU A 24 8.53 6.58 -1.39
CA LEU A 24 8.50 6.06 -0.02
C LEU A 24 8.53 4.53 -0.07
N GLY A 25 9.71 3.98 0.09
CA GLY A 25 10.10 2.60 -0.17
C GLY A 25 11.13 2.55 -1.28
N SER A 26 12.31 2.04 -0.97
CA SER A 26 13.48 2.08 -1.85
C SER A 26 14.05 0.68 -2.11
N GLY A 27 13.19 -0.34 -2.07
CA GLY A 27 13.55 -1.72 -2.38
C GLY A 27 13.88 -1.95 -3.87
N GLU A 28 13.85 -3.20 -4.29
CA GLU A 28 14.19 -3.58 -5.67
C GLU A 28 13.19 -3.02 -6.68
N LEU A 29 11.88 -3.09 -6.40
CA LEU A 29 10.86 -2.46 -7.22
C LEU A 29 11.04 -0.94 -7.24
N GLY A 30 11.32 -0.33 -6.08
CA GLY A 30 11.61 1.09 -5.97
C GLY A 30 12.78 1.53 -6.86
N LYS A 31 13.81 0.68 -7.00
CA LYS A 31 14.94 0.93 -7.91
C LYS A 31 14.50 0.98 -9.37
N GLU A 32 13.69 0.01 -9.83
CA GLU A 32 13.18 -0.01 -11.20
C GLU A 32 12.29 1.20 -11.49
N VAL A 33 11.43 1.57 -10.54
CA VAL A 33 10.58 2.76 -10.62
C VAL A 33 11.43 4.03 -10.71
N THR A 34 12.48 4.14 -9.90
CA THR A 34 13.44 5.25 -9.93
C THR A 34 14.08 5.39 -11.31
N ILE A 35 14.59 4.29 -11.88
CA ILE A 35 15.20 4.29 -13.20
C ILE A 35 14.18 4.69 -14.28
N ALA A 36 12.95 4.20 -14.18
CA ALA A 36 11.88 4.56 -15.13
C ALA A 36 11.56 6.07 -15.07
N PHE A 37 11.46 6.67 -13.91
CA PHE A 37 11.28 8.11 -13.75
C PHE A 37 12.44 8.91 -14.31
N GLN A 38 13.68 8.48 -14.06
CA GLN A 38 14.86 9.15 -14.60
C GLN A 38 14.90 9.13 -16.12
N ARG A 39 14.47 8.04 -16.77
CA ARG A 39 14.32 7.98 -18.23
C ARG A 39 13.35 9.02 -18.79
N LEU A 40 12.36 9.42 -17.98
CA LEU A 40 11.42 10.50 -18.31
C LEU A 40 11.94 11.89 -17.95
N GLY A 41 13.13 12.02 -17.36
CA GLY A 41 13.71 13.30 -16.94
C GLY A 41 13.24 13.77 -15.57
N VAL A 42 12.55 12.93 -14.80
CA VAL A 42 12.03 13.24 -13.46
C VAL A 42 13.15 13.14 -12.41
N GLU A 43 13.21 14.09 -11.50
CA GLU A 43 14.08 14.03 -10.34
C GLU A 43 13.48 13.14 -9.26
N VAL A 44 14.24 12.15 -8.79
CA VAL A 44 13.76 11.17 -7.80
C VAL A 44 14.48 11.34 -6.48
N ILE A 45 13.70 11.37 -5.40
CA ILE A 45 14.13 11.37 -4.01
C ILE A 45 13.70 10.03 -3.41
N ALA A 46 14.65 9.17 -3.07
CA ALA A 46 14.40 7.83 -2.55
C ALA A 46 14.47 7.81 -1.02
N VAL A 47 13.42 7.34 -0.37
CA VAL A 47 13.33 7.30 1.11
C VAL A 47 13.14 5.86 1.56
N ASP A 48 13.90 5.44 2.56
CA ASP A 48 13.75 4.13 3.19
C ASP A 48 14.16 4.19 4.68
N ARG A 49 13.86 3.11 5.42
CA ARG A 49 14.23 2.96 6.83
C ARG A 49 15.69 2.56 7.06
N TYR A 50 16.40 2.11 6.03
CA TYR A 50 17.79 1.69 6.10
C TYR A 50 18.63 2.33 4.99
N TYR A 51 19.90 2.57 5.30
CA TYR A 51 20.84 3.18 4.40
C TYR A 51 21.27 2.22 3.28
N GLY A 52 21.47 2.76 2.08
CA GLY A 52 21.96 1.99 0.94
C GLY A 52 20.93 1.08 0.30
N ALA A 53 19.63 1.32 0.54
CA ALA A 53 18.55 0.61 -0.13
C ALA A 53 18.69 0.68 -1.67
N PRO A 54 18.23 -0.33 -2.43
CA PRO A 54 18.47 -0.43 -3.87
C PRO A 54 18.15 0.84 -4.68
N ALA A 55 17.02 1.50 -4.42
CA ALA A 55 16.66 2.74 -5.11
C ALA A 55 17.54 3.94 -4.70
N GLN A 56 17.99 3.99 -3.45
CA GLN A 56 18.89 5.05 -2.96
C GLN A 56 20.22 5.09 -3.72
N GLN A 57 20.66 3.94 -4.24
CA GLN A 57 21.92 3.83 -4.99
C GLN A 57 21.86 4.48 -6.37
N VAL A 58 20.66 4.73 -6.90
CA VAL A 58 20.46 5.29 -8.24
C VAL A 58 19.66 6.60 -8.24
N ALA A 59 19.04 6.97 -7.14
CA ALA A 59 18.26 8.20 -7.02
C ALA A 59 19.15 9.45 -7.04
N HIS A 60 18.57 10.61 -7.35
CA HIS A 60 19.27 11.90 -7.31
C HIS A 60 19.56 12.35 -5.88
N ARG A 61 18.63 12.05 -4.95
CA ARG A 61 18.77 12.26 -3.50
C ARG A 61 18.18 11.10 -2.74
N SER A 62 18.67 10.89 -1.53
CA SER A 62 18.16 9.81 -0.69
C SER A 62 18.15 10.18 0.79
N TYR A 63 17.18 9.63 1.52
CA TYR A 63 17.00 9.82 2.94
C TYR A 63 16.75 8.50 3.64
N THR A 64 17.24 8.41 4.86
CA THR A 64 17.00 7.24 5.73
C THR A 64 16.28 7.72 6.97
N ILE A 65 14.98 7.39 7.07
CA ILE A 65 14.09 7.78 8.16
C ILE A 65 13.12 6.65 8.51
N ASN A 66 12.50 6.72 9.66
CA ASN A 66 11.34 5.89 9.96
C ASN A 66 10.08 6.49 9.34
N MET A 67 9.70 6.01 8.16
CA MET A 67 8.54 6.51 7.41
C MET A 67 7.18 6.21 8.09
N ALA A 68 7.14 5.31 9.08
CA ALA A 68 5.96 5.08 9.91
C ALA A 68 5.81 6.13 11.03
N ASN A 69 6.84 6.96 11.24
CA ASN A 69 6.82 8.07 12.19
C ASN A 69 6.44 9.38 11.48
N PRO A 70 5.27 9.97 11.76
CA PRO A 70 4.84 11.22 11.12
C PRO A 70 5.77 12.38 11.44
N ASP A 71 6.43 12.39 12.61
CA ASP A 71 7.35 13.46 13.04
C ASP A 71 8.67 13.46 12.23
N GLU A 72 8.99 12.36 11.56
CA GLU A 72 10.11 12.29 10.63
C GLU A 72 9.67 12.50 9.17
N LEU A 73 8.52 11.94 8.79
CA LEU A 73 8.04 11.96 7.41
C LEU A 73 7.55 13.35 6.99
N LEU A 74 6.72 14.02 7.80
CA LEU A 74 6.14 15.32 7.47
C LEU A 74 7.20 16.42 7.24
N PRO A 75 8.18 16.61 8.14
CA PRO A 75 9.24 17.59 7.93
C PRO A 75 10.02 17.36 6.64
N LEU A 76 10.34 16.10 6.32
CA LEU A 76 11.09 15.76 5.11
C LEU A 76 10.30 16.12 3.84
N ILE A 77 9.01 15.77 3.76
CA ILE A 77 8.18 16.12 2.60
C ILE A 77 8.04 17.63 2.45
N ARG A 78 7.86 18.37 3.56
CA ARG A 78 7.74 19.83 3.55
C ARG A 78 9.04 20.54 3.19
N GLU A 79 10.19 20.00 3.56
CA GLU A 79 11.51 20.51 3.20
C GLU A 79 11.80 20.30 1.71
N GLU A 80 11.63 19.08 1.23
CA GLU A 80 11.94 18.67 -0.14
C GLU A 80 10.94 19.18 -1.17
N ARG A 81 9.69 19.39 -0.78
CA ARG A 81 8.58 19.86 -1.62
C ARG A 81 8.50 19.12 -2.96
N PRO A 82 8.37 17.79 -2.95
CA PRO A 82 8.20 17.05 -4.19
C PRO A 82 6.84 17.40 -4.82
N ASP A 83 6.75 17.37 -6.15
CA ASP A 83 5.47 17.51 -6.85
C ASP A 83 4.58 16.30 -6.56
N TYR A 84 5.20 15.12 -6.46
CA TYR A 84 4.50 13.86 -6.21
C TYR A 84 5.16 13.06 -5.11
N VAL A 85 4.33 12.46 -4.24
CA VAL A 85 4.75 11.47 -3.24
C VAL A 85 4.15 10.13 -3.62
N ILE A 86 5.00 9.11 -3.74
CA ILE A 86 4.61 7.77 -4.17
C ILE A 86 4.92 6.78 -3.05
N PRO A 87 3.91 6.34 -2.28
CA PRO A 87 4.06 5.25 -1.33
C PRO A 87 4.19 3.92 -2.08
N GLU A 88 5.23 3.15 -1.75
CA GLU A 88 5.53 1.84 -2.35
C GLU A 88 5.43 0.72 -1.33
N ILE A 89 5.66 1.01 -0.04
CA ILE A 89 5.59 0.06 1.07
C ILE A 89 4.40 0.33 1.99
N GLU A 90 4.01 -0.68 2.80
CA GLU A 90 2.88 -0.59 3.71
C GLU A 90 3.20 0.07 5.07
N ALA A 91 4.47 0.08 5.49
CA ALA A 91 4.88 0.62 6.79
C ALA A 91 5.07 2.14 6.73
N LEU A 92 3.97 2.88 6.56
CA LEU A 92 3.94 4.33 6.39
C LEU A 92 2.96 5.01 7.35
N ALA A 93 3.29 6.25 7.73
CA ALA A 93 2.36 7.15 8.41
C ALA A 93 1.32 7.69 7.41
N THR A 94 0.29 6.90 7.11
CA THR A 94 -0.70 7.22 6.06
C THR A 94 -1.51 8.49 6.36
N ASP A 95 -1.72 8.82 7.63
CA ASP A 95 -2.39 10.07 8.02
C ASP A 95 -1.53 11.30 7.70
N ALA A 96 -0.21 11.17 7.76
CA ALA A 96 0.70 12.22 7.31
C ALA A 96 0.57 12.46 5.79
N LEU A 97 0.36 11.42 5.01
CA LEU A 97 0.12 11.56 3.56
C LEU A 97 -1.21 12.27 3.27
N ALA A 98 -2.25 11.99 4.05
CA ALA A 98 -3.53 12.70 3.94
C ALA A 98 -3.37 14.19 4.23
N LEU A 99 -2.63 14.54 5.27
CA LEU A 99 -2.35 15.93 5.64
C LEU A 99 -1.57 16.67 4.53
N ILE A 100 -0.53 16.06 3.97
CA ILE A 100 0.23 16.64 2.85
C ILE A 100 -0.64 16.89 1.62
N GLN A 101 -1.55 15.96 1.32
CA GLN A 101 -2.52 16.13 0.22
C GLN A 101 -3.50 17.29 0.50
N GLU A 102 -3.98 17.44 1.74
CA GLU A 102 -4.86 18.54 2.15
C GLU A 102 -4.16 19.90 2.13
N GLU A 103 -2.90 19.96 2.53
CA GLU A 103 -2.07 21.15 2.43
C GLU A 103 -1.82 21.59 0.98
N GLY A 104 -2.03 20.69 0.01
CA GLY A 104 -1.79 20.95 -1.41
C GLY A 104 -0.32 21.19 -1.78
N THR A 105 0.59 20.81 -0.91
CA THR A 105 2.04 21.00 -1.12
C THR A 105 2.63 19.94 -2.06
N SER A 106 2.03 18.75 -2.08
CA SER A 106 2.40 17.63 -2.95
C SER A 106 1.18 16.82 -3.32
N THR A 107 1.21 16.17 -4.48
CA THR A 107 0.17 15.20 -4.88
C THR A 107 0.61 13.78 -4.48
N VAL A 108 -0.20 13.09 -3.69
CA VAL A 108 0.06 11.70 -3.29
C VAL A 108 -0.58 10.74 -4.29
N ILE A 109 0.18 9.81 -4.85
CA ILE A 109 -0.27 8.82 -5.85
C ILE A 109 0.20 7.42 -5.46
N PRO A 110 -0.74 6.47 -5.26
CA PRO A 110 -2.20 6.62 -5.27
C PRO A 110 -2.70 7.55 -4.16
N THR A 111 -3.97 7.93 -4.21
CA THR A 111 -4.52 8.87 -3.21
C THR A 111 -4.35 8.33 -1.79
N PRO A 112 -4.20 9.19 -0.75
CA PRO A 112 -4.04 8.74 0.63
C PRO A 112 -5.13 7.77 1.08
N ARG A 113 -6.40 8.02 0.67
CA ARG A 113 -7.51 7.08 0.94
C ARG A 113 -7.26 5.70 0.32
N ALA A 114 -6.77 5.64 -0.93
CA ALA A 114 -6.47 4.36 -1.57
C ALA A 114 -5.33 3.64 -0.84
N VAL A 115 -4.30 4.38 -0.44
CA VAL A 115 -3.19 3.84 0.36
C VAL A 115 -3.69 3.26 1.68
N GLN A 116 -4.48 4.01 2.45
CA GLN A 116 -5.05 3.57 3.72
C GLN A 116 -5.91 2.31 3.56
N LEU A 117 -6.75 2.27 2.52
CA LEU A 117 -7.62 1.11 2.27
C LEU A 117 -6.83 -0.14 1.85
N THR A 118 -5.84 0.01 0.96
CA THR A 118 -5.07 -1.13 0.45
C THR A 118 -4.09 -1.69 1.48
N MET A 119 -3.62 -0.86 2.41
CA MET A 119 -2.75 -1.28 3.51
C MET A 119 -3.49 -1.95 4.66
N ASN A 120 -4.81 -1.79 4.72
CA ASN A 120 -5.67 -2.40 5.73
C ASN A 120 -6.62 -3.42 5.06
N ARG A 121 -6.42 -4.71 5.31
CA ARG A 121 -7.26 -5.77 4.75
C ARG A 121 -8.73 -5.65 5.15
N GLU A 122 -9.03 -5.12 6.32
CA GLU A 122 -10.41 -4.85 6.73
C GLU A 122 -11.01 -3.76 5.83
N GLY A 123 -10.32 -2.64 5.63
CA GLY A 123 -10.79 -1.55 4.79
C GLY A 123 -11.00 -1.98 3.33
N ILE A 124 -9.99 -2.64 2.74
CA ILE A 124 -10.09 -3.09 1.35
C ILE A 124 -11.11 -4.22 1.16
N ARG A 125 -11.41 -5.01 2.19
CA ARG A 125 -12.44 -6.06 2.11
C ARG A 125 -13.85 -5.50 2.26
N ARG A 126 -14.05 -4.55 3.18
CA ARG A 126 -15.34 -3.91 3.39
C ARG A 126 -15.78 -3.03 2.22
N LEU A 127 -14.83 -2.29 1.62
CA LEU A 127 -15.12 -1.42 0.49
C LEU A 127 -15.88 -2.13 -0.64
N PRO A 128 -15.38 -3.22 -1.25
CA PRO A 128 -16.10 -3.89 -2.33
C PRO A 128 -17.37 -4.57 -1.86
N ALA A 129 -17.38 -5.21 -0.69
CA ALA A 129 -18.51 -5.99 -0.21
C ALA A 129 -19.66 -5.11 0.31
N GLU A 130 -19.35 -4.11 1.15
CA GLU A 130 -20.34 -3.36 1.91
C GLU A 130 -20.69 -2.01 1.26
N GLU A 131 -19.71 -1.30 0.65
CA GLU A 131 -19.95 0.00 0.03
C GLU A 131 -20.29 -0.11 -1.47
N LEU A 132 -19.58 -1.00 -2.21
CA LEU A 132 -19.74 -1.12 -3.65
C LEU A 132 -20.67 -2.24 -4.08
N GLY A 133 -21.08 -3.15 -3.18
CA GLY A 133 -21.94 -4.28 -3.46
C GLY A 133 -21.36 -5.27 -4.48
N LEU A 134 -20.04 -5.37 -4.57
CA LEU A 134 -19.36 -6.29 -5.47
C LEU A 134 -19.27 -7.69 -4.84
N PRO A 135 -19.31 -8.75 -5.66
CA PRO A 135 -19.13 -10.12 -5.17
C PRO A 135 -17.73 -10.26 -4.54
N THR A 136 -17.70 -10.79 -3.32
CA THR A 136 -16.46 -11.17 -2.61
C THR A 136 -16.64 -12.53 -1.98
N SER A 137 -15.55 -13.21 -1.60
CA SER A 137 -15.65 -14.38 -0.74
C SER A 137 -16.34 -14.00 0.58
N PRO A 138 -17.14 -14.89 1.20
CA PRO A 138 -17.63 -14.69 2.56
C PRO A 138 -16.47 -14.43 3.51
N TYR A 139 -16.60 -13.49 4.43
CA TYR A 139 -15.55 -13.19 5.38
C TYR A 139 -16.10 -12.76 6.74
N GLN A 140 -15.28 -12.92 7.77
CA GLN A 140 -15.51 -12.38 9.09
C GLN A 140 -14.17 -11.99 9.73
N PHE A 141 -14.15 -10.91 10.53
CA PHE A 141 -13.00 -10.50 11.31
C PHE A 141 -13.09 -11.07 12.72
N ALA A 142 -11.93 -11.39 13.29
CA ALA A 142 -11.81 -11.90 14.65
C ALA A 142 -10.68 -11.20 15.39
N SER A 143 -10.90 -10.82 16.64
CA SER A 143 -9.93 -10.18 17.55
C SER A 143 -9.49 -11.09 18.68
N SER A 144 -10.08 -12.27 18.77
CA SER A 144 -9.71 -13.32 19.71
C SER A 144 -9.79 -14.70 19.05
N ARG A 145 -9.16 -15.67 19.68
CA ARG A 145 -9.19 -17.06 19.26
C ARG A 145 -10.61 -17.64 19.27
N GLU A 146 -11.40 -17.24 20.23
CA GLU A 146 -12.81 -17.61 20.38
C GLU A 146 -13.65 -17.04 19.23
N GLU A 147 -13.49 -15.75 18.93
CA GLU A 147 -14.13 -15.10 17.78
C GLU A 147 -13.72 -15.75 16.47
N MET A 148 -12.44 -16.16 16.33
CA MET A 148 -11.98 -16.87 15.15
C MET A 148 -12.65 -18.24 14.98
N LYS A 149 -12.85 -18.99 16.08
CA LYS A 149 -13.60 -20.26 16.06
C LYS A 149 -15.04 -20.06 15.62
N GLU A 150 -15.70 -19.02 16.11
CA GLU A 150 -17.06 -18.64 15.70
C GLU A 150 -17.11 -18.20 14.23
N ALA A 151 -16.17 -17.36 13.78
CA ALA A 151 -16.06 -16.92 12.41
C ALA A 151 -15.92 -18.10 11.44
N ILE A 152 -15.11 -19.09 11.79
CA ILE A 152 -14.90 -20.31 11.01
C ILE A 152 -16.21 -21.11 10.86
N GLN A 153 -16.99 -21.22 11.92
CA GLN A 153 -18.30 -21.89 11.87
C GLN A 153 -19.29 -21.17 10.95
N ASN A 154 -19.26 -19.82 10.97
CA ASN A 154 -20.18 -19.00 10.19
C ASN A 154 -19.81 -18.94 8.70
N VAL A 155 -18.52 -18.87 8.38
CA VAL A 155 -18.01 -18.71 7.00
C VAL A 155 -17.94 -20.05 6.24
N GLY A 156 -17.69 -21.17 6.96
CA GLY A 156 -17.69 -22.53 6.37
C GLY A 156 -16.42 -23.33 6.62
N CYS A 157 -16.33 -24.54 6.05
CA CYS A 157 -15.34 -25.56 6.42
C CYS A 157 -13.98 -25.51 5.73
N LEU A 158 -13.78 -24.72 4.69
CA LEU A 158 -12.47 -24.54 4.03
C LEU A 158 -12.19 -23.05 3.96
N LEU A 159 -11.13 -22.61 4.61
CA LEU A 159 -10.94 -21.20 4.91
C LEU A 159 -9.49 -20.77 4.74
N TYR A 160 -9.33 -19.51 4.37
CA TYR A 160 -8.06 -18.78 4.55
C TYR A 160 -8.13 -17.90 5.79
N THR A 161 -7.06 -17.89 6.58
CA THR A 161 -6.86 -16.93 7.67
C THR A 161 -5.62 -16.12 7.38
N SER A 162 -5.65 -14.84 7.68
CA SER A 162 -4.47 -13.98 7.57
C SER A 162 -4.56 -12.80 8.52
N PRO A 163 -3.42 -12.19 8.92
CA PRO A 163 -3.43 -10.94 9.64
C PRO A 163 -4.13 -9.84 8.84
N SER A 164 -4.74 -8.88 9.54
CA SER A 164 -5.35 -7.71 8.87
C SER A 164 -4.32 -6.81 8.18
N MET A 165 -3.04 -6.90 8.60
CA MET A 165 -1.92 -6.20 7.97
C MET A 165 -0.78 -7.18 7.66
N SER A 166 -0.80 -7.69 6.44
CA SER A 166 0.27 -8.54 5.91
C SER A 166 0.37 -8.39 4.39
N SER A 167 1.53 -8.70 3.83
CA SER A 167 1.75 -8.76 2.39
C SER A 167 2.42 -10.08 2.01
N SER A 168 2.36 -10.42 0.74
CA SER A 168 3.05 -11.60 0.18
C SER A 168 2.70 -12.94 0.86
N GLY A 169 1.48 -13.07 1.41
CA GLY A 169 1.02 -14.30 2.05
C GLY A 169 1.58 -14.58 3.45
N HIS A 170 2.33 -13.64 4.05
CA HIS A 170 2.83 -13.80 5.40
C HIS A 170 1.68 -13.94 6.42
N GLY A 171 1.81 -14.92 7.34
CA GLY A 171 0.77 -15.24 8.34
C GLY A 171 -0.51 -15.83 7.76
N GLN A 172 -0.57 -16.15 6.45
CA GLN A 172 -1.72 -16.75 5.82
C GLN A 172 -1.70 -18.27 6.04
N THR A 173 -2.83 -18.82 6.48
CA THR A 173 -3.00 -20.25 6.73
C THR A 173 -4.29 -20.75 6.12
N VAL A 174 -4.26 -21.92 5.49
CA VAL A 174 -5.46 -22.66 5.07
C VAL A 174 -5.89 -23.55 6.23
N VAL A 175 -7.07 -23.29 6.78
CA VAL A 175 -7.68 -24.10 7.86
C VAL A 175 -8.59 -25.14 7.22
N ARG A 176 -8.25 -26.41 7.38
CA ARG A 176 -9.02 -27.55 6.84
C ARG A 176 -9.77 -28.30 7.91
N HIS A 177 -9.25 -28.31 9.12
CA HIS A 177 -9.79 -29.02 10.26
C HIS A 177 -9.84 -28.12 11.49
N ALA A 178 -10.73 -28.42 12.42
CA ALA A 178 -10.87 -27.68 13.66
C ALA A 178 -9.58 -27.65 14.50
N ASP A 179 -8.76 -28.69 14.39
CA ASP A 179 -7.48 -28.81 15.11
C ASP A 179 -6.41 -27.83 14.57
N ASP A 180 -6.59 -27.29 13.36
CA ASP A 180 -5.65 -26.32 12.74
C ASP A 180 -5.84 -24.90 13.27
N ILE A 181 -6.97 -24.61 13.94
CA ILE A 181 -7.38 -23.25 14.30
C ILE A 181 -6.38 -22.55 15.21
N ASP A 182 -5.94 -23.25 16.24
CA ASP A 182 -5.03 -22.67 17.23
C ASP A 182 -3.67 -22.34 16.62
N ALA A 183 -3.15 -23.23 15.78
CA ALA A 183 -1.90 -22.99 15.04
C ALA A 183 -2.05 -21.86 14.02
N ALA A 184 -3.18 -21.76 13.33
CA ALA A 184 -3.46 -20.71 12.36
C ALA A 184 -3.56 -19.33 13.03
N TRP A 185 -4.16 -19.25 14.22
CA TRP A 185 -4.21 -18.03 15.01
C TRP A 185 -2.80 -17.56 15.39
N ASP A 186 -1.99 -18.46 15.96
CA ASP A 186 -0.63 -18.13 16.39
C ASP A 186 0.23 -17.69 15.19
N HIS A 187 0.18 -18.43 14.07
CA HIS A 187 0.89 -18.06 12.84
C HIS A 187 0.47 -16.69 12.29
N ALA A 188 -0.82 -16.37 12.29
CA ALA A 188 -1.32 -15.08 11.83
C ALA A 188 -0.83 -13.93 12.72
N ARG A 189 -0.63 -14.16 14.03
CA ARG A 189 -0.11 -13.14 14.94
C ARG A 189 1.40 -12.98 14.88
N ASP A 190 2.14 -14.06 14.80
CA ASP A 190 3.61 -14.05 14.77
C ASP A 190 4.17 -13.38 13.52
N ASP A 191 3.50 -13.57 12.38
CA ASP A 191 3.92 -13.02 11.08
C ASP A 191 3.28 -11.66 10.75
N SER A 192 2.50 -11.07 11.67
CA SER A 192 1.93 -9.74 11.48
C SER A 192 3.01 -8.66 11.55
N ARG A 193 3.11 -7.82 10.51
CA ARG A 193 4.06 -6.68 10.50
C ARG A 193 3.70 -5.59 11.49
N VAL A 194 2.41 -5.49 11.81
CA VAL A 194 1.87 -4.60 12.83
C VAL A 194 0.82 -5.39 13.58
N ASP A 195 1.11 -5.77 14.82
CA ASP A 195 0.17 -6.52 15.66
C ASP A 195 -1.02 -5.63 16.05
N GLN A 196 -2.10 -5.74 15.27
CA GLN A 196 -3.40 -5.13 15.60
C GLN A 196 -4.29 -6.13 16.37
N GLY A 197 -3.79 -7.34 16.66
CA GLY A 197 -4.56 -8.38 17.34
C GLY A 197 -5.80 -8.82 16.56
N ARG A 198 -5.86 -8.58 15.24
CA ARG A 198 -7.03 -8.82 14.41
C ARG A 198 -6.69 -9.65 13.18
N VAL A 199 -7.47 -10.69 12.93
CA VAL A 199 -7.34 -11.58 11.78
C VAL A 199 -8.61 -11.55 10.93
N ILE A 200 -8.47 -11.86 9.65
CA ILE A 200 -9.60 -12.13 8.76
C ILE A 200 -9.71 -13.63 8.53
N VAL A 201 -10.93 -14.12 8.55
CA VAL A 201 -11.34 -15.48 8.16
C VAL A 201 -12.12 -15.34 6.86
N GLU A 202 -11.67 -16.01 5.79
CA GLU A 202 -12.26 -15.89 4.46
C GLU A 202 -12.65 -17.29 3.94
N GLY A 203 -13.82 -17.37 3.33
CA GLY A 203 -14.26 -18.60 2.65
C GLY A 203 -13.37 -18.92 1.46
N PHE A 204 -13.06 -20.19 1.31
CA PHE A 204 -12.33 -20.68 0.14
C PHE A 204 -13.19 -20.51 -1.12
N VAL A 205 -12.59 -20.01 -2.18
CA VAL A 205 -13.21 -19.92 -3.50
C VAL A 205 -12.55 -20.96 -4.39
N ASP A 206 -13.35 -21.92 -4.87
CA ASP A 206 -12.90 -22.90 -5.85
C ASP A 206 -12.96 -22.24 -7.23
N PHE A 207 -11.82 -21.84 -7.76
CA PHE A 207 -11.72 -21.14 -9.03
C PHE A 207 -10.87 -21.94 -10.03
N ASP A 208 -11.22 -21.85 -11.31
CA ASP A 208 -10.47 -22.50 -12.37
C ASP A 208 -9.14 -21.82 -12.64
N TYR A 209 -9.07 -20.50 -12.46
CA TYR A 209 -7.83 -19.72 -12.65
C TYR A 209 -7.89 -18.39 -11.88
N GLU A 210 -6.73 -17.87 -11.58
CA GLU A 210 -6.52 -16.56 -10.97
C GLU A 210 -5.88 -15.59 -11.97
N ILE A 211 -6.31 -14.35 -11.97
CA ILE A 211 -5.70 -13.29 -12.78
C ILE A 211 -5.34 -12.09 -11.94
N THR A 212 -4.28 -11.40 -12.35
CA THR A 212 -3.97 -10.04 -11.88
C THR A 212 -4.33 -9.05 -12.96
N LEU A 213 -5.26 -8.15 -12.66
CA LEU A 213 -5.63 -7.05 -13.55
C LEU A 213 -4.99 -5.77 -13.07
N LEU A 214 -3.99 -5.28 -13.82
CA LEU A 214 -3.38 -3.97 -13.55
C LEU A 214 -4.17 -2.88 -14.25
N THR A 215 -4.62 -1.91 -13.48
CA THR A 215 -5.40 -0.77 -14.00
C THR A 215 -4.74 0.54 -13.60
N VAL A 216 -4.78 1.51 -14.52
CA VAL A 216 -4.33 2.88 -14.27
C VAL A 216 -5.48 3.82 -14.60
N ARG A 217 -5.85 4.67 -13.64
CA ARG A 217 -6.85 5.72 -13.86
C ARG A 217 -6.17 7.04 -14.13
N GLY A 218 -6.34 7.58 -15.34
CA GLY A 218 -5.89 8.92 -15.68
C GLY A 218 -6.69 10.02 -14.98
N ARG A 219 -6.20 11.26 -15.02
CA ARG A 219 -6.95 12.44 -14.54
C ARG A 219 -8.16 12.77 -15.41
N ASP A 220 -8.09 12.42 -16.69
CA ASP A 220 -9.22 12.55 -17.61
C ASP A 220 -10.16 11.35 -17.40
N PRO A 221 -11.46 11.58 -17.09
CA PRO A 221 -12.42 10.49 -16.89
C PRO A 221 -12.67 9.64 -18.15
N GLN A 222 -12.17 10.05 -19.30
CA GLN A 222 -12.32 9.34 -20.58
C GLN A 222 -11.09 8.47 -20.94
N THR A 223 -10.04 8.46 -20.11
CA THR A 223 -8.84 7.64 -20.29
C THR A 223 -8.65 6.65 -19.15
#